data_11f583d14046118ad18329fea7e2b0ca
#
_entry.id   11f583d14046118ad18329fea7e2b0ca
#
_cell.length_a   1.000
_cell.length_b   1.000
_cell.length_c   1.000
_cell.angle_alpha   90.00
_cell.angle_beta   90.00
_cell.angle_gamma   90.00
#
_symmetry.space_group_name_H-M   'P 1'
#
loop_
_entity.id
_entity.type
_entity.pdbx_description
1 polymer ?
#
loop_
_entity_poly.entity_id
_entity_poly.type
_entity_poly.pdbx_seq_one_letter_code
_entity_poly.pdbx_strand_id
1 'polypeptide(L)'
;INIAALTTIWPRRLQSIYEVNLQGVKNIASVARKYGLQRMVQIGTANSFNHGTKDNPGNELQNYTGGQFKMDYMDSKYVAQCYLLDRFKNENFPVVILNPTYMIGPFDSGPTSGRMLLELYKNKLPGYASGGKNFVYSKDVAVATVNALHMGRLGQCYIVGNENLYFGEMFKKSADVFDQPFKIKQFLGFAINAVGAVNSLIAR
;
A
#
# COMPACT_ATOMS: atom_id res chain seq x y z
N ILE A 1 2.93 -18.09 0.86
CA ILE A 1 2.50 -16.67 0.89
C ILE A 1 3.56 -15.88 1.65
N ASN A 2 4.08 -14.79 1.06
CA ASN A 2 4.97 -13.85 1.71
C ASN A 2 4.28 -12.50 1.90
N ILE A 3 4.05 -12.12 3.15
CA ILE A 3 3.47 -10.83 3.55
C ILE A 3 4.47 -9.96 4.34
N ALA A 4 5.67 -10.49 4.62
CA ALA A 4 6.66 -9.79 5.41
C ALA A 4 7.10 -8.48 4.74
N ALA A 5 7.00 -7.38 5.45
CA ALA A 5 7.46 -6.08 4.99
C ALA A 5 7.64 -5.10 6.16
N LEU A 6 8.58 -4.18 6.02
CA LEU A 6 8.59 -2.93 6.77
C LEU A 6 7.80 -1.88 6.00
N THR A 7 6.81 -1.27 6.66
CA THR A 7 5.89 -0.29 6.08
C THR A 7 6.16 1.13 6.53
N THR A 8 7.29 1.35 7.20
CA THR A 8 7.71 2.66 7.69
C THR A 8 7.93 3.62 6.52
N ILE A 9 7.29 4.77 6.58
CA ILE A 9 7.40 5.83 5.57
C ILE A 9 8.23 7.02 6.05
N TRP A 10 8.61 7.02 7.32
CA TRP A 10 9.47 8.03 7.93
C TRP A 10 10.47 7.38 8.92
N PRO A 11 11.76 7.71 8.85
CA PRO A 11 12.39 8.57 7.84
C PRO A 11 12.24 7.99 6.43
N ARG A 12 12.26 8.86 5.40
CA ARG A 12 12.05 8.43 3.99
C ARG A 12 13.13 7.49 3.48
N ARG A 13 14.35 7.63 4.02
CA ARG A 13 15.54 6.84 3.69
C ARG A 13 15.95 6.03 4.91
N LEU A 14 15.85 4.70 4.79
CA LEU A 14 16.19 3.77 5.86
C LEU A 14 16.62 2.44 5.24
N GLN A 15 17.91 2.10 5.37
CA GLN A 15 18.51 0.91 4.75
C GLN A 15 17.80 -0.39 5.14
N SER A 16 17.36 -0.53 6.40
CA SER A 16 16.65 -1.71 6.88
C SER A 16 15.37 -2.03 6.10
N ILE A 17 14.77 -1.03 5.44
CA ILE A 17 13.61 -1.24 4.57
C ILE A 17 14.00 -2.11 3.36
N TYR A 18 15.15 -1.86 2.73
CA TYR A 18 15.65 -2.69 1.63
C TYR A 18 16.07 -4.08 2.10
N GLU A 19 16.65 -4.19 3.29
CA GLU A 19 17.03 -5.47 3.87
C GLU A 19 15.81 -6.38 4.05
N VAL A 20 14.70 -5.85 4.54
CA VAL A 20 13.46 -6.62 4.72
C VAL A 20 12.69 -6.76 3.41
N ASN A 21 12.39 -5.65 2.74
CA ASN A 21 11.44 -5.65 1.61
C ASN A 21 12.03 -6.19 0.31
N LEU A 22 13.33 -6.09 0.11
CA LEU A 22 14.01 -6.61 -1.08
C LEU A 22 14.84 -7.85 -0.76
N GLN A 23 15.81 -7.74 0.16
CA GLN A 23 16.68 -8.89 0.45
C GLN A 23 15.90 -10.04 1.07
N GLY A 24 14.93 -9.76 1.95
CA GLY A 24 14.01 -10.77 2.50
C GLY A 24 13.24 -11.49 1.38
N VAL A 25 12.71 -10.77 0.40
CA VAL A 25 12.03 -11.38 -0.76
C VAL A 25 12.98 -12.25 -1.58
N LYS A 26 14.22 -11.79 -1.83
CA LYS A 26 15.25 -12.58 -2.53
C LYS A 26 15.56 -13.87 -1.79
N ASN A 27 15.71 -13.82 -0.47
CA ASN A 27 15.99 -14.98 0.35
C ASN A 27 14.84 -16.01 0.28
N ILE A 28 13.59 -15.55 0.43
CA ILE A 28 12.41 -16.41 0.34
C ILE A 28 12.29 -17.02 -1.06
N ALA A 29 12.48 -16.25 -2.12
CA ALA A 29 12.43 -16.77 -3.48
C ALA A 29 13.52 -17.83 -3.75
N SER A 30 14.72 -17.65 -3.20
CA SER A 30 15.82 -18.62 -3.31
C SER A 30 15.48 -19.93 -2.58
N VAL A 31 14.93 -19.84 -1.37
CA VAL A 31 14.46 -21.02 -0.61
C VAL A 31 13.30 -21.69 -1.32
N ALA A 32 12.33 -20.94 -1.81
CA ALA A 32 11.19 -21.46 -2.57
C ALA A 32 11.64 -22.27 -3.79
N ARG A 33 12.62 -21.75 -4.54
CA ARG A 33 13.22 -22.46 -5.68
C ARG A 33 13.94 -23.74 -5.25
N LYS A 34 14.77 -23.66 -4.20
CA LYS A 34 15.53 -24.80 -3.67
C LYS A 34 14.62 -25.98 -3.31
N TYR A 35 13.46 -25.69 -2.76
CA TYR A 35 12.47 -26.71 -2.33
C TYR A 35 11.38 -27.00 -3.35
N GLY A 36 11.49 -26.49 -4.57
CA GLY A 36 10.57 -26.80 -5.67
C GLY A 36 9.13 -26.35 -5.40
N LEU A 37 8.93 -25.16 -4.76
CA LEU A 37 7.60 -24.64 -4.55
C LEU A 37 6.85 -24.51 -5.88
N GLN A 38 5.62 -24.99 -5.91
CA GLN A 38 4.76 -24.92 -7.09
C GLN A 38 4.18 -23.51 -7.31
N ARG A 39 4.07 -22.71 -6.22
CA ARG A 39 3.54 -21.35 -6.30
C ARG A 39 3.96 -20.51 -5.10
N MET A 40 4.39 -19.28 -5.36
CA MET A 40 4.61 -18.25 -4.37
C MET A 40 3.60 -17.10 -4.58
N VAL A 41 2.92 -16.68 -3.54
CA VAL A 41 2.12 -15.45 -3.54
C VAL A 41 2.86 -14.39 -2.76
N GLN A 42 3.20 -13.29 -3.44
CA GLN A 42 3.88 -12.14 -2.84
C GLN A 42 2.90 -11.00 -2.63
N ILE A 43 2.86 -10.42 -1.43
CA ILE A 43 2.12 -9.20 -1.17
C ILE A 43 3.01 -7.98 -1.47
N GLY A 44 2.64 -7.27 -2.51
CA GLY A 44 3.24 -6.03 -2.97
C GLY A 44 2.52 -4.80 -2.40
N THR A 45 2.35 -3.80 -3.25
CA THR A 45 1.56 -2.58 -2.96
C THR A 45 1.09 -1.93 -4.27
N ALA A 46 -0.10 -1.38 -4.31
CA ALA A 46 -0.58 -0.61 -5.47
C ALA A 46 0.32 0.61 -5.78
N ASN A 47 1.11 1.08 -4.81
CA ASN A 47 2.12 2.12 -5.04
C ASN A 47 3.25 1.70 -6.00
N SER A 48 3.33 0.42 -6.40
CA SER A 48 4.25 -0.06 -7.44
C SER A 48 3.81 0.31 -8.87
N PHE A 49 2.66 0.94 -9.02
CA PHE A 49 2.12 1.44 -10.30
C PHE A 49 1.88 2.93 -10.22
N ASN A 50 1.67 3.56 -11.37
CA ASN A 50 1.24 4.95 -11.38
C ASN A 50 -0.19 5.06 -10.82
N HIS A 51 -0.45 6.16 -10.15
CA HIS A 51 -1.79 6.48 -9.68
C HIS A 51 -2.61 7.15 -10.80
N GLY A 52 -3.90 6.91 -10.80
CA GLY A 52 -4.86 7.59 -11.65
C GLY A 52 -5.66 8.65 -10.89
N THR A 53 -6.78 9.02 -11.46
CA THR A 53 -7.82 9.82 -10.82
C THR A 53 -9.00 8.95 -10.42
N LYS A 54 -10.00 9.52 -9.74
CA LYS A 54 -11.23 8.79 -9.40
C LYS A 54 -11.97 8.30 -10.66
N ASP A 55 -12.00 9.14 -11.71
CA ASP A 55 -12.72 8.87 -12.96
C ASP A 55 -11.88 8.08 -13.99
N ASN A 56 -10.55 8.09 -13.81
CA ASN A 56 -9.62 7.30 -14.63
C ASN A 56 -8.60 6.62 -13.71
N PRO A 57 -8.97 5.53 -13.03
CA PRO A 57 -8.11 4.85 -12.06
C PRO A 57 -6.87 4.25 -12.72
N GLY A 58 -5.79 4.18 -11.94
CA GLY A 58 -4.58 3.46 -12.32
C GLY A 58 -4.83 1.95 -12.43
N ASN A 59 -3.97 1.27 -13.20
CA ASN A 59 -4.02 -0.17 -13.41
C ASN A 59 -2.61 -0.77 -13.50
N GLU A 60 -2.52 -2.09 -13.63
CA GLU A 60 -1.27 -2.86 -13.65
C GLU A 60 -0.40 -2.67 -14.89
N LEU A 61 -0.91 -2.00 -15.92
CA LEU A 61 -0.17 -1.69 -17.17
C LEU A 61 0.64 -0.38 -17.05
N GLN A 62 0.40 0.39 -15.99
CA GLN A 62 1.06 1.68 -15.80
C GLN A 62 2.43 1.53 -15.15
N ASN A 63 3.38 2.36 -15.61
CA ASN A 63 4.73 2.38 -15.09
C ASN A 63 4.77 2.95 -13.67
N TYR A 64 5.77 2.52 -12.90
CA TYR A 64 6.06 3.10 -11.59
C TYR A 64 6.55 4.55 -11.71
N THR A 65 5.94 5.44 -10.97
CA THR A 65 6.32 6.86 -10.90
C THR A 65 6.66 7.32 -9.47
N GLY A 66 6.60 6.40 -8.50
CA GLY A 66 6.82 6.70 -7.08
C GLY A 66 8.23 7.16 -6.73
N GLY A 67 9.24 6.88 -7.57
CA GLY A 67 10.63 7.27 -7.33
C GLY A 67 10.85 8.77 -7.13
N GLN A 68 9.98 9.62 -7.69
CA GLN A 68 9.99 11.08 -7.46
C GLN A 68 9.80 11.47 -5.99
N PHE A 69 9.12 10.64 -5.19
CA PHE A 69 8.88 10.90 -3.77
C PHE A 69 10.07 10.53 -2.88
N LYS A 70 11.06 9.81 -3.45
CA LYS A 70 12.28 9.37 -2.75
C LYS A 70 11.97 8.67 -1.43
N MET A 71 11.07 7.70 -1.46
CA MET A 71 10.61 6.93 -0.29
C MET A 71 11.05 5.48 -0.41
N ASP A 72 11.96 5.03 0.45
CA ASP A 72 12.53 3.68 0.40
C ASP A 72 11.45 2.58 0.51
N TYR A 73 10.36 2.84 1.23
CA TYR A 73 9.22 1.90 1.26
C TYR A 73 8.67 1.63 -0.15
N MET A 74 8.33 2.68 -0.90
CA MET A 74 7.75 2.52 -2.25
C MET A 74 8.78 1.92 -3.21
N ASP A 75 10.00 2.47 -3.20
CA ASP A 75 11.07 2.05 -4.07
C ASP A 75 11.45 0.58 -3.83
N SER A 76 11.60 0.16 -2.56
CA SER A 76 11.97 -1.23 -2.21
C SER A 76 10.90 -2.24 -2.61
N LYS A 77 9.61 -1.92 -2.44
CA LYS A 77 8.50 -2.79 -2.84
C LYS A 77 8.43 -2.93 -4.36
N TYR A 78 8.63 -1.83 -5.10
CA TYR A 78 8.69 -1.85 -6.55
C TYR A 78 9.87 -2.69 -7.07
N VAL A 79 11.07 -2.47 -6.54
CA VAL A 79 12.26 -3.25 -6.95
C VAL A 79 12.11 -4.73 -6.64
N ALA A 80 11.48 -5.08 -5.50
CA ALA A 80 11.19 -6.47 -5.17
C ALA A 80 10.17 -7.10 -6.14
N GLN A 81 9.15 -6.35 -6.57
CA GLN A 81 8.23 -6.79 -7.61
C GLN A 81 8.96 -7.04 -8.94
N CYS A 82 9.77 -6.09 -9.40
CA CYS A 82 10.57 -6.25 -10.62
C CYS A 82 11.48 -7.47 -10.56
N TYR A 83 12.17 -7.68 -9.43
CA TYR A 83 13.01 -8.86 -9.22
C TYR A 83 12.23 -10.18 -9.39
N LEU A 84 11.05 -10.29 -8.81
CA LEU A 84 10.24 -11.51 -8.92
C LEU A 84 9.70 -11.74 -10.33
N LEU A 85 9.29 -10.67 -11.03
CA LEU A 85 8.83 -10.74 -12.42
C LEU A 85 9.97 -11.11 -13.37
N ASP A 86 11.18 -10.59 -13.14
CA ASP A 86 12.38 -10.98 -13.88
C ASP A 86 12.72 -12.46 -13.67
N ARG A 87 12.63 -12.96 -12.44
CA ARG A 87 12.79 -14.38 -12.13
C ARG A 87 11.74 -15.27 -12.83
N PHE A 88 10.48 -14.80 -12.90
CA PHE A 88 9.48 -15.51 -13.69
C PHE A 88 9.86 -15.56 -15.16
N LYS A 89 10.23 -14.42 -15.74
CA LYS A 89 10.55 -14.29 -17.17
C LYS A 89 11.76 -15.15 -17.58
N ASN A 90 12.81 -15.15 -16.76
CA ASN A 90 14.09 -15.78 -17.12
C ASN A 90 14.23 -17.22 -16.60
N GLU A 91 13.51 -17.58 -15.52
CA GLU A 91 13.70 -18.86 -14.81
C GLU A 91 12.37 -19.60 -14.59
N ASN A 92 11.25 -19.10 -15.11
CA ASN A 92 9.91 -19.65 -14.86
C ASN A 92 9.58 -19.76 -13.36
N PHE A 93 10.09 -18.82 -12.53
CA PHE A 93 9.82 -18.82 -11.10
C PHE A 93 8.31 -18.62 -10.82
N PRO A 94 7.63 -19.54 -10.12
CA PRO A 94 6.17 -19.58 -10.06
C PRO A 94 5.59 -18.55 -9.08
N VAL A 95 5.57 -17.27 -9.43
CA VAL A 95 5.08 -16.19 -8.57
C VAL A 95 3.79 -15.56 -9.09
N VAL A 96 2.90 -15.20 -8.15
CA VAL A 96 1.77 -14.28 -8.33
C VAL A 96 1.96 -13.13 -7.35
N ILE A 97 1.75 -11.89 -7.80
CA ILE A 97 1.94 -10.71 -6.96
C ILE A 97 0.60 -10.00 -6.77
N LEU A 98 0.19 -9.84 -5.52
CA LEU A 98 -0.99 -9.04 -5.17
C LEU A 98 -0.55 -7.69 -4.62
N ASN A 99 -1.14 -6.64 -5.13
CA ASN A 99 -0.81 -5.26 -4.83
C ASN A 99 -2.01 -4.55 -4.17
N PRO A 100 -2.19 -4.70 -2.84
CA PRO A 100 -3.28 -4.05 -2.14
C PRO A 100 -3.19 -2.54 -2.24
N THR A 101 -4.35 -1.90 -2.30
CA THR A 101 -4.52 -0.45 -2.16
C THR A 101 -4.49 -0.05 -0.68
N TYR A 102 -5.23 0.96 -0.25
CA TYR A 102 -5.25 1.40 1.14
C TYR A 102 -6.16 0.49 1.97
N MET A 103 -5.56 -0.45 2.69
CA MET A 103 -6.29 -1.43 3.49
C MET A 103 -6.85 -0.81 4.77
N ILE A 104 -8.12 -1.11 5.06
CA ILE A 104 -8.78 -0.82 6.34
C ILE A 104 -9.41 -2.11 6.86
N GLY A 105 -9.29 -2.38 8.15
CA GLY A 105 -9.91 -3.55 8.75
C GLY A 105 -9.49 -3.78 10.20
N PRO A 106 -10.03 -4.82 10.84
CA PRO A 106 -9.66 -5.19 12.20
C PRO A 106 -8.23 -5.73 12.27
N PHE A 107 -7.72 -5.87 13.50
CA PHE A 107 -6.40 -6.41 13.82
C PHE A 107 -5.22 -5.53 13.39
N ASP A 108 -5.43 -4.24 13.12
CA ASP A 108 -4.37 -3.24 12.96
C ASP A 108 -3.81 -2.86 14.35
N SER A 109 -2.99 -3.76 14.93
CA SER A 109 -2.52 -3.68 16.32
C SER A 109 -1.59 -2.50 16.60
N GLY A 110 -0.85 -2.05 15.59
CA GLY A 110 -0.09 -0.79 15.64
C GLY A 110 -0.70 0.20 14.66
N PRO A 111 -1.84 0.85 14.99
CA PRO A 111 -2.73 1.42 14.01
C PRO A 111 -2.00 2.29 12.99
N THR A 112 -1.99 1.80 11.76
CA THR A 112 -1.38 2.43 10.59
C THR A 112 -2.46 3.07 9.73
N SER A 113 -3.09 2.27 8.86
CA SER A 113 -4.19 2.73 8.01
C SER A 113 -5.45 3.07 8.82
N GLY A 114 -5.75 2.29 9.85
CA GLY A 114 -6.89 2.50 10.73
C GLY A 114 -6.77 3.72 11.63
N ARG A 115 -5.56 4.27 11.80
CA ARG A 115 -5.32 5.41 12.69
C ARG A 115 -6.19 6.63 12.34
N MET A 116 -6.36 6.94 11.07
CA MET A 116 -7.22 8.03 10.62
C MET A 116 -8.67 7.89 11.12
N LEU A 117 -9.20 6.66 11.07
CA LEU A 117 -10.56 6.37 11.53
C LEU A 117 -10.68 6.49 13.06
N LEU A 118 -9.67 6.02 13.79
CA LEU A 118 -9.61 6.15 15.25
C LEU A 118 -9.52 7.62 15.69
N GLU A 119 -8.73 8.43 14.99
CA GLU A 119 -8.62 9.87 15.29
C GLU A 119 -9.93 10.60 14.93
N LEU A 120 -10.60 10.21 13.85
CA LEU A 120 -11.93 10.71 13.52
C LEU A 120 -12.95 10.36 14.64
N TYR A 121 -13.03 9.08 15.02
CA TYR A 121 -13.91 8.58 16.05
C TYR A 121 -13.73 9.31 17.40
N LYS A 122 -12.47 9.58 17.77
CA LYS A 122 -12.10 10.31 18.99
C LYS A 122 -12.27 11.84 18.88
N ASN A 123 -12.76 12.36 17.75
CA ASN A 123 -12.84 13.79 17.45
C ASN A 123 -11.49 14.53 17.58
N LYS A 124 -10.38 13.85 17.27
CA LYS A 124 -9.03 14.40 17.34
C LYS A 124 -8.46 14.79 15.97
N LEU A 125 -9.17 14.45 14.89
CA LEU A 125 -8.74 14.80 13.54
C LEU A 125 -9.02 16.28 13.26
N PRO A 126 -8.00 17.12 13.07
CA PRO A 126 -8.21 18.58 12.91
C PRO A 126 -8.81 18.95 11.55
N GLY A 127 -8.72 18.05 10.57
CA GLY A 127 -9.19 18.24 9.21
C GLY A 127 -8.52 17.25 8.26
N TYR A 128 -8.69 17.43 6.97
CA TYR A 128 -8.13 16.52 5.95
C TYR A 128 -7.57 17.25 4.73
N ALA A 129 -6.63 16.60 4.06
CA ALA A 129 -6.03 17.07 2.81
C ALA A 129 -7.00 16.86 1.63
N SER A 130 -6.81 17.61 0.54
CA SER A 130 -7.40 17.29 -0.76
C SER A 130 -6.88 15.96 -1.29
N GLY A 131 -7.62 15.36 -2.23
CA GLY A 131 -7.29 14.08 -2.83
C GLY A 131 -8.05 12.91 -2.21
N GLY A 132 -7.63 11.71 -2.53
CA GLY A 132 -8.29 10.49 -2.10
C GLY A 132 -7.42 9.26 -2.27
N LYS A 133 -8.02 8.11 -2.04
CA LYS A 133 -7.38 6.80 -2.21
C LYS A 133 -8.41 5.78 -2.70
N ASN A 134 -7.93 4.69 -3.24
CA ASN A 134 -8.71 3.48 -3.32
C ASN A 134 -8.63 2.78 -1.96
N PHE A 135 -9.75 2.44 -1.37
CA PHE A 135 -9.86 1.76 -0.09
C PHE A 135 -10.32 0.32 -0.29
N VAL A 136 -9.74 -0.60 0.47
CA VAL A 136 -10.08 -2.01 0.42
C VAL A 136 -10.17 -2.59 1.84
N TYR A 137 -11.11 -3.51 2.06
CA TYR A 137 -11.22 -4.20 3.33
C TYR A 137 -10.13 -5.26 3.47
N SER A 138 -9.47 -5.34 4.61
CA SER A 138 -8.34 -6.25 4.84
C SER A 138 -8.73 -7.73 4.67
N LYS A 139 -9.97 -8.11 4.99
CA LYS A 139 -10.47 -9.46 4.77
C LYS A 139 -10.60 -9.81 3.29
N ASP A 140 -10.99 -8.85 2.44
CA ASP A 140 -11.08 -9.08 0.99
C ASP A 140 -9.68 -9.31 0.40
N VAL A 141 -8.68 -8.56 0.89
CA VAL A 141 -7.28 -8.81 0.53
C VAL A 141 -6.83 -10.19 0.98
N ALA A 142 -7.20 -10.63 2.17
CA ALA A 142 -6.88 -11.97 2.65
C ALA A 142 -7.54 -13.06 1.79
N VAL A 143 -8.81 -12.90 1.43
CA VAL A 143 -9.52 -13.81 0.51
C VAL A 143 -8.85 -13.84 -0.85
N ALA A 144 -8.54 -12.69 -1.43
CA ALA A 144 -7.81 -12.61 -2.70
C ALA A 144 -6.44 -13.31 -2.62
N THR A 145 -5.75 -13.18 -1.48
CA THR A 145 -4.45 -13.81 -1.24
C THR A 145 -4.55 -15.34 -1.22
N VAL A 146 -5.57 -15.88 -0.55
CA VAL A 146 -5.80 -17.33 -0.54
C VAL A 146 -6.21 -17.83 -1.93
N ASN A 147 -7.10 -17.11 -2.62
CA ASN A 147 -7.50 -17.46 -3.97
C ASN A 147 -6.32 -17.46 -4.95
N ALA A 148 -5.36 -16.55 -4.80
CA ALA A 148 -4.17 -16.49 -5.64
C ALA A 148 -3.28 -17.73 -5.54
N LEU A 149 -3.40 -18.55 -4.48
CA LEU A 149 -2.71 -19.85 -4.40
C LEU A 149 -3.18 -20.83 -5.49
N HIS A 150 -4.40 -20.66 -6.00
CA HIS A 150 -5.01 -21.59 -6.94
C HIS A 150 -5.37 -20.94 -8.28
N MET A 151 -5.77 -19.66 -8.29
CA MET A 151 -6.42 -19.02 -9.43
C MET A 151 -5.56 -18.00 -10.17
N GLY A 152 -4.60 -17.34 -9.51
CA GLY A 152 -3.77 -16.30 -10.13
C GLY A 152 -2.88 -16.84 -11.25
N ARG A 153 -2.74 -16.11 -12.35
CA ARG A 153 -1.77 -16.43 -13.42
C ARG A 153 -0.36 -16.15 -12.94
N LEU A 154 0.55 -17.10 -13.15
CA LEU A 154 1.96 -16.94 -12.79
C LEU A 154 2.59 -15.79 -13.57
N GLY A 155 3.49 -15.06 -12.93
CA GLY A 155 4.17 -13.90 -13.51
C GLY A 155 3.28 -12.67 -13.67
N GLN A 156 2.10 -12.63 -13.04
CA GLN A 156 1.20 -11.48 -13.11
C GLN A 156 1.09 -10.75 -11.77
N CYS A 157 0.86 -9.45 -11.89
CA CYS A 157 0.48 -8.56 -10.79
C CYS A 157 -1.02 -8.31 -10.83
N TYR A 158 -1.63 -8.17 -9.66
CA TYR A 158 -3.04 -7.84 -9.50
C TYR A 158 -3.18 -6.74 -8.44
N ILE A 159 -3.77 -5.62 -8.81
CA ILE A 159 -4.19 -4.60 -7.85
C ILE A 159 -5.41 -5.11 -7.12
N VAL A 160 -5.34 -5.18 -5.79
CA VAL A 160 -6.46 -5.57 -4.94
C VAL A 160 -7.01 -4.31 -4.30
N GLY A 161 -8.07 -3.79 -4.88
CA GLY A 161 -8.75 -2.56 -4.50
C GLY A 161 -10.26 -2.75 -4.47
N ASN A 162 -10.96 -1.72 -3.97
CA ASN A 162 -12.41 -1.70 -3.98
C ASN A 162 -12.92 -0.29 -4.35
N GLU A 163 -13.12 0.61 -3.40
CA GLU A 163 -13.81 1.87 -3.64
C GLU A 163 -12.85 3.06 -3.77
N ASN A 164 -12.97 3.84 -4.86
CA ASN A 164 -12.26 5.10 -5.03
C ASN A 164 -13.00 6.23 -4.33
N LEU A 165 -12.45 6.75 -3.23
CA LEU A 165 -13.05 7.82 -2.45
C LEU A 165 -12.10 9.00 -2.28
N TYR A 166 -12.63 10.22 -2.36
CA TYR A 166 -11.96 11.37 -1.77
C TYR A 166 -11.94 11.25 -0.25
N PHE A 167 -10.94 11.84 0.40
CA PHE A 167 -10.84 11.79 1.85
C PHE A 167 -12.10 12.33 2.55
N GLY A 168 -12.69 13.42 2.04
CA GLY A 168 -13.93 13.96 2.59
C GLY A 168 -15.11 12.98 2.52
N GLU A 169 -15.23 12.24 1.41
CA GLU A 169 -16.28 11.21 1.26
C GLU A 169 -16.05 10.06 2.24
N MET A 170 -14.80 9.59 2.35
CA MET A 170 -14.45 8.51 3.27
C MET A 170 -14.71 8.91 4.72
N PHE A 171 -14.29 10.10 5.14
CA PHE A 171 -14.54 10.56 6.51
C PHE A 171 -16.02 10.81 6.80
N LYS A 172 -16.80 11.31 5.83
CA LYS A 172 -18.24 11.44 5.97
C LYS A 172 -18.92 10.09 6.15
N LYS A 173 -18.66 9.12 5.28
CA LYS A 173 -19.16 7.75 5.42
C LYS A 173 -18.81 7.15 6.79
N SER A 174 -17.58 7.38 7.26
CA SER A 174 -17.13 6.86 8.55
C SER A 174 -17.85 7.54 9.72
N ALA A 175 -18.07 8.85 9.67
CA ALA A 175 -18.83 9.59 10.68
C ALA A 175 -20.28 9.09 10.76
N ASP A 176 -20.91 8.83 9.60
CA ASP A 176 -22.27 8.26 9.52
C ASP A 176 -22.33 6.88 10.20
N VAL A 177 -21.33 6.01 9.95
CA VAL A 177 -21.22 4.68 10.60
C VAL A 177 -21.00 4.79 12.12
N PHE A 178 -20.27 5.82 12.56
CA PHE A 178 -20.02 6.07 13.99
C PHE A 178 -21.17 6.78 14.71
N ASP A 179 -22.24 7.11 14.00
CA ASP A 179 -23.35 7.94 14.49
C ASP A 179 -22.85 9.28 15.08
N GLN A 180 -21.92 9.91 14.35
CA GLN A 180 -21.30 11.17 14.76
C GLN A 180 -21.49 12.26 13.71
N PRO A 181 -21.64 13.53 14.10
CA PRO A 181 -21.75 14.62 13.15
C PRO A 181 -20.42 14.83 12.42
N PHE A 182 -20.45 14.93 11.09
CA PHE A 182 -19.27 15.25 10.27
C PHE A 182 -18.89 16.74 10.44
N LYS A 183 -17.89 17.03 11.25
CA LYS A 183 -17.47 18.41 11.62
C LYS A 183 -16.12 18.82 11.03
N ILE A 184 -15.30 17.88 10.54
CA ILE A 184 -13.97 18.20 10.04
C ILE A 184 -14.04 18.86 8.66
N LYS A 185 -13.11 19.80 8.40
CA LYS A 185 -13.04 20.54 7.14
C LYS A 185 -11.80 20.18 6.33
N GLN A 186 -11.89 20.38 5.03
CA GLN A 186 -10.74 20.25 4.17
C GLN A 186 -9.77 21.42 4.40
N PHE A 187 -8.49 21.12 4.56
CA PHE A 187 -7.45 22.12 4.63
C PHE A 187 -7.22 22.77 3.26
N LEU A 188 -6.92 24.04 3.26
CA LEU A 188 -6.43 24.71 2.07
C LEU A 188 -5.02 24.19 1.72
N GLY A 189 -4.76 23.92 0.44
CA GLY A 189 -3.54 23.25 0.00
C GLY A 189 -2.23 23.94 0.44
N PHE A 190 -2.22 25.29 0.49
CA PHE A 190 -1.07 26.04 0.96
C PHE A 190 -0.75 25.82 2.44
N ALA A 191 -1.78 25.63 3.28
CA ALA A 191 -1.59 25.38 4.72
C ALA A 191 -0.93 24.03 4.98
N ILE A 192 -1.27 23.01 4.20
CA ILE A 192 -0.65 21.68 4.30
C ILE A 192 0.82 21.73 3.92
N ASN A 193 1.17 22.44 2.84
CA ASN A 193 2.55 22.60 2.40
C ASN A 193 3.38 23.36 3.44
N ALA A 194 2.83 24.40 4.07
CA ALA A 194 3.49 25.15 5.12
C ALA A 194 3.77 24.28 6.37
N VAL A 195 2.78 23.54 6.84
CA VAL A 195 2.93 22.62 7.98
C VAL A 195 3.91 21.48 7.66
N GLY A 196 3.86 20.94 6.45
CA GLY A 196 4.79 19.91 5.99
C GLY A 196 6.24 20.43 5.93
N ALA A 197 6.44 21.65 5.46
CA ALA A 197 7.76 22.28 5.42
C ALA A 197 8.32 22.53 6.84
N VAL A 198 7.51 23.04 7.76
CA VAL A 198 7.91 23.27 9.17
C VAL A 198 8.24 21.94 9.85
N ASN A 199 7.41 20.92 9.73
CA ASN A 199 7.68 19.61 10.32
C ASN A 199 8.95 18.96 9.74
N SER A 200 9.24 19.16 8.46
CA SER A 200 10.47 18.64 7.85
C SER A 200 11.74 19.39 8.28
N LEU A 201 11.62 20.63 8.74
CA LEU A 201 12.73 21.40 9.34
C LEU A 201 12.99 20.99 10.79
N ILE A 202 11.93 20.69 11.55
CA ILE A 202 12.05 20.29 12.97
C ILE A 202 12.54 18.83 13.09
N ALA A 203 12.28 17.98 12.07
CA ALA A 203 12.65 16.58 12.07
C ALA A 203 14.05 16.29 11.47
N ARG A 204 14.82 17.32 11.18
CA ARG A 204 16.24 17.24 10.78
C ARG A 204 17.15 17.51 11.96
#